data_c88352b92a898ee31d49f6b8d5ba4bf6
#
_entry.id   c88352b92a898ee31d49f6b8d5ba4bf6
#
_cell.length_a   1.000
_cell.length_b   1.000
_cell.length_c   1.000
_cell.angle_alpha   90.00
_cell.angle_beta   90.00
_cell.angle_gamma   90.00
#
_symmetry.space_group_name_H-M   'P 1'
#
loop_
_entity.id
_entity.type
_entity.pdbx_description
1 polymer ?
#
loop_
_entity_poly.entity_id
_entity_poly.type
_entity_poly.pdbx_seq_one_letter_code
_entity_poly.pdbx_strand_id
1 'polypeptide(L)'
;MSTHTRAEAKERDPQPIEIDPAGWPSHNEKVTIDSNNGEFWNRSYLLPDSLGGKPVKENLITGTLAQNVGATTAHDGGMAYVETLAQQYLDDPSHVKCPLYYAAKPKYDGNSPIPSIVTIDIESCDRSLSQHVIVFNTANGYTIDYSNGSFSPIER
;
A
#
# COMPACT_ATOMS: atom_id res chain seq x y z
N MET A 1 0.91 -16.85 2.60
CA MET A 1 0.32 -16.16 3.76
C MET A 1 -0.78 -17.01 4.35
N SER A 2 -0.81 -17.16 5.66
CA SER A 2 -1.71 -18.09 6.35
C SER A 2 -2.55 -17.37 7.40
N THR A 3 -3.62 -18.04 7.88
CA THR A 3 -4.43 -17.57 9.00
C THR A 3 -3.59 -17.42 10.27
N HIS A 4 -2.59 -18.28 10.46
CA HIS A 4 -1.68 -18.22 11.61
C HIS A 4 -0.83 -16.94 11.58
N THR A 5 -0.23 -16.59 10.44
CA THR A 5 0.55 -15.36 10.28
C THR A 5 -0.30 -14.13 10.55
N ARG A 6 -1.55 -14.12 10.07
CA ARG A 6 -2.50 -13.04 10.33
C ARG A 6 -2.84 -12.92 11.81
N ALA A 7 -3.08 -14.04 12.48
CA ALA A 7 -3.37 -14.07 13.92
C ALA A 7 -2.19 -13.55 14.74
N GLU A 8 -0.96 -13.93 14.40
CA GLU A 8 0.23 -13.40 15.05
C GLU A 8 0.36 -11.89 14.86
N ALA A 9 0.11 -11.39 13.65
CA ALA A 9 0.18 -9.96 13.37
C ALA A 9 -0.85 -9.15 14.18
N LYS A 10 -2.04 -9.70 14.43
CA LYS A 10 -3.07 -9.04 15.24
C LYS A 10 -2.70 -8.95 16.73
N GLU A 11 -1.89 -9.88 17.23
CA GLU A 11 -1.53 -9.95 18.66
C GLU A 11 -0.36 -9.05 19.01
N ARG A 12 0.35 -8.52 18.04
CA ARG A 12 1.51 -7.65 18.28
C ARG A 12 1.18 -6.18 18.07
N ASP A 13 1.91 -5.30 18.74
CA ASP A 13 1.84 -3.87 18.47
C ASP A 13 2.41 -3.57 17.07
N PRO A 14 1.83 -2.58 16.35
CA PRO A 14 2.40 -2.11 15.10
C PRO A 14 3.85 -1.66 15.30
N GLN A 15 4.75 -2.08 14.40
CA GLN A 15 6.15 -1.69 14.46
C GLN A 15 6.33 -0.27 13.89
N PRO A 16 7.09 0.61 14.55
CA PRO A 16 7.37 1.93 14.00
C PRO A 16 8.23 1.81 12.74
N ILE A 17 7.98 2.70 11.77
CA ILE A 17 8.79 2.79 10.56
C ILE A 17 9.87 3.83 10.82
N GLU A 18 11.13 3.38 10.87
CA GLU A 18 12.30 4.24 11.16
C GLU A 18 13.18 4.44 9.92
N ILE A 19 12.82 3.84 8.78
CA ILE A 19 13.58 3.85 7.55
C ILE A 19 12.80 4.58 6.48
N ASP A 20 13.48 5.48 5.74
CA ASP A 20 12.89 6.13 4.59
C ASP A 20 12.97 5.23 3.36
N PRO A 21 11.85 5.07 2.61
CA PRO A 21 11.87 4.37 1.33
C PRO A 21 12.76 5.07 0.30
N ALA A 22 13.14 4.35 -0.74
CA ALA A 22 13.85 4.94 -1.86
C ALA A 22 13.06 6.12 -2.44
N GLY A 23 13.75 7.21 -2.74
CA GLY A 23 13.14 8.42 -3.30
C GLY A 23 12.41 9.29 -2.27
N TRP A 24 12.51 9.00 -0.97
CA TRP A 24 11.84 9.81 0.05
C TRP A 24 12.27 11.28 -0.08
N PRO A 25 11.31 12.18 -0.32
CA PRO A 25 11.63 13.57 -0.63
C PRO A 25 12.01 14.38 0.60
N SER A 26 12.72 15.48 0.39
CA SER A 26 13.06 16.44 1.44
C SER A 26 11.87 17.28 1.90
N HIS A 27 10.84 17.40 1.04
CA HIS A 27 9.62 18.17 1.34
C HIS A 27 8.41 17.25 1.37
N ASN A 28 7.67 17.34 2.47
CA ASN A 28 6.38 16.68 2.65
C ASN A 28 5.48 17.62 3.45
N GLU A 29 4.17 17.54 3.22
CA GLU A 29 3.22 18.39 3.92
C GLU A 29 1.86 17.70 4.04
N LYS A 30 1.07 18.16 4.98
CA LYS A 30 -0.31 17.70 5.13
C LYS A 30 -1.18 18.29 4.04
N VAL A 31 -1.96 17.45 3.41
CA VAL A 31 -2.86 17.78 2.31
C VAL A 31 -4.22 17.14 2.53
N THR A 32 -5.21 17.65 1.80
CA THR A 32 -6.51 16.97 1.65
C THR A 32 -6.59 16.49 0.21
N ILE A 33 -6.67 15.18 0.02
CA ILE A 33 -6.82 14.55 -1.29
C ILE A 33 -8.08 13.70 -1.24
N ASP A 34 -9.04 14.03 -2.11
CA ASP A 34 -10.36 13.41 -2.10
C ASP A 34 -11.01 13.55 -0.71
N SER A 35 -11.38 12.46 -0.04
CA SER A 35 -11.98 12.49 1.29
C SER A 35 -10.97 12.25 2.42
N ASN A 36 -9.68 12.19 2.12
CA ASN A 36 -8.63 11.87 3.09
C ASN A 36 -7.73 13.06 3.39
N ASN A 37 -7.36 13.18 4.67
CA ASN A 37 -6.39 14.16 5.16
C ASN A 37 -5.15 13.41 5.66
N GLY A 38 -3.97 13.92 5.33
CA GLY A 38 -2.72 13.36 5.81
C GLY A 38 -1.52 13.93 5.08
N GLU A 39 -0.35 13.39 5.38
CA GLU A 39 0.87 13.75 4.67
C GLU A 39 0.77 13.32 3.20
N PHE A 40 1.27 14.16 2.29
CA PHE A 40 1.24 13.85 0.85
C PHE A 40 1.95 12.55 0.54
N TRP A 41 3.17 12.37 1.06
CA TRP A 41 3.96 11.15 0.93
C TRP A 41 3.87 10.31 2.19
N ASN A 42 3.65 9.03 2.00
CA ASN A 42 3.57 8.02 3.05
C ASN A 42 4.68 6.98 2.85
N ARG A 43 5.19 6.46 3.96
CA ARG A 43 6.02 5.25 3.95
C ARG A 43 5.07 4.07 3.80
N SER A 44 4.86 3.65 2.55
CA SER A 44 3.81 2.70 2.22
C SER A 44 4.37 1.27 2.16
N TYR A 45 3.72 0.37 2.90
CA TYR A 45 4.06 -1.05 2.87
C TYR A 45 3.61 -1.69 1.57
N LEU A 46 4.44 -2.56 0.99
CA LEU A 46 4.01 -3.50 -0.04
C LEU A 46 3.22 -4.66 0.58
N LEU A 47 3.79 -5.30 1.59
CA LEU A 47 3.07 -6.25 2.45
C LEU A 47 2.84 -5.58 3.81
N PRO A 48 1.57 -5.35 4.22
CA PRO A 48 1.29 -4.56 5.41
C PRO A 48 1.66 -5.28 6.71
N ASP A 49 1.88 -4.50 7.76
CA ASP A 49 2.15 -5.01 9.10
C ASP A 49 1.05 -5.97 9.57
N SER A 50 -0.20 -5.63 9.29
CA SER A 50 -1.36 -6.45 9.67
C SER A 50 -1.38 -7.85 9.06
N LEU A 51 -0.60 -8.07 8.01
CA LEU A 51 -0.45 -9.36 7.33
C LEU A 51 0.95 -9.98 7.53
N GLY A 52 1.75 -9.41 8.41
CA GLY A 52 3.07 -9.92 8.76
C GLY A 52 4.23 -9.21 8.08
N GLY A 53 3.98 -8.14 7.34
CA GLY A 53 5.04 -7.34 6.72
C GLY A 53 5.90 -6.61 7.74
N LYS A 54 7.17 -6.38 7.39
CA LYS A 54 8.14 -5.72 8.25
C LYS A 54 8.50 -4.34 7.71
N PRO A 55 8.84 -3.37 8.60
CA PRO A 55 9.24 -2.03 8.20
C PRO A 55 10.71 -2.00 7.74
N VAL A 56 11.01 -2.74 6.69
CA VAL A 56 12.34 -2.82 6.07
C VAL A 56 12.30 -2.20 4.68
N LYS A 57 13.46 -1.74 4.19
CA LYS A 57 13.54 -1.00 2.93
C LYS A 57 12.92 -1.75 1.75
N GLU A 58 13.11 -3.06 1.69
CA GLU A 58 12.59 -3.92 0.62
C GLU A 58 11.06 -3.99 0.60
N ASN A 59 10.41 -3.66 1.71
CA ASN A 59 8.95 -3.71 1.87
C ASN A 59 8.29 -2.34 1.90
N LEU A 60 9.04 -1.27 1.64
CA LEU A 60 8.54 0.09 1.71
C LEU A 60 8.73 0.81 0.37
N ILE A 61 7.73 1.58 -0.02
CA ILE A 61 7.81 2.51 -1.14
C ILE A 61 7.39 3.90 -0.69
N THR A 62 7.86 4.91 -1.41
CA THR A 62 7.34 6.27 -1.29
C THR A 62 6.01 6.32 -2.02
N GLY A 63 4.92 6.31 -1.28
CA GLY A 63 3.56 6.26 -1.81
C GLY A 63 2.77 7.51 -1.47
N THR A 64 1.90 7.95 -2.38
CA THR A 64 0.98 9.04 -2.08
C THR A 64 -0.05 8.63 -1.03
N LEU A 65 -0.69 9.61 -0.41
CA LEU A 65 -1.80 9.34 0.50
C LEU A 65 -2.89 8.48 -0.17
N ALA A 66 -3.26 8.81 -1.42
CA ALA A 66 -4.27 8.06 -2.16
C ALA A 66 -3.81 6.63 -2.49
N GLN A 67 -2.54 6.44 -2.85
CA GLN A 67 -1.97 5.10 -3.08
C GLN A 67 -2.10 4.24 -1.82
N ASN A 68 -1.80 4.82 -0.67
CA ASN A 68 -1.81 4.09 0.59
C ASN A 68 -3.23 3.80 1.09
N VAL A 69 -4.08 4.82 1.19
CA VAL A 69 -5.39 4.70 1.84
C VAL A 69 -6.59 4.79 0.90
N GLY A 70 -6.38 5.15 -0.37
CA GLY A 70 -7.45 5.29 -1.35
C GLY A 70 -8.16 6.63 -1.30
N ALA A 71 -9.22 6.75 -2.12
CA ALA A 71 -9.96 8.01 -2.31
C ALA A 71 -11.15 8.14 -1.36
N THR A 72 -11.67 7.05 -0.82
CA THR A 72 -12.88 7.00 0.00
C THR A 72 -12.62 6.33 1.33
N THR A 73 -13.61 6.35 2.23
CA THR A 73 -13.55 5.60 3.49
C THR A 73 -13.52 4.08 3.26
N ALA A 74 -13.96 3.61 2.08
CA ALA A 74 -13.84 2.21 1.66
C ALA A 74 -12.49 1.90 1.01
N HIS A 75 -11.56 2.88 0.96
CA HIS A 75 -10.20 2.75 0.43
C HIS A 75 -10.14 2.46 -1.09
N ASP A 76 -11.14 2.91 -1.85
CA ASP A 76 -11.19 2.71 -3.30
C ASP A 76 -9.91 3.23 -3.98
N GLY A 77 -9.26 2.35 -4.75
CA GLY A 77 -8.06 2.68 -5.52
C GLY A 77 -6.76 2.69 -4.71
N GLY A 78 -6.79 2.41 -3.41
CA GLY A 78 -5.59 2.37 -2.56
C GLY A 78 -5.17 0.96 -2.17
N MET A 79 -3.96 0.84 -1.61
CA MET A 79 -3.44 -0.42 -1.07
C MET A 79 -4.34 -1.00 0.01
N ALA A 80 -4.90 -0.14 0.87
CA ALA A 80 -5.72 -0.55 1.99
C ALA A 80 -6.98 -1.34 1.57
N TYR A 81 -7.49 -1.11 0.37
CA TYR A 81 -8.62 -1.88 -0.15
C TYR A 81 -8.28 -3.37 -0.27
N VAL A 82 -7.15 -3.69 -0.92
CA VAL A 82 -6.71 -5.07 -1.11
C VAL A 82 -6.28 -5.70 0.22
N GLU A 83 -5.61 -4.93 1.05
CA GLU A 83 -5.20 -5.36 2.39
C GLU A 83 -6.41 -5.78 3.23
N THR A 84 -7.51 -5.01 3.16
CA THR A 84 -8.75 -5.34 3.85
C THR A 84 -9.37 -6.65 3.35
N LEU A 85 -9.37 -6.87 2.04
CA LEU A 85 -9.85 -8.14 1.47
C LEU A 85 -9.02 -9.32 1.98
N ALA A 86 -7.70 -9.18 2.02
CA ALA A 86 -6.80 -10.21 2.52
C ALA A 86 -7.02 -10.47 4.02
N GLN A 87 -7.17 -9.42 4.82
CA GLN A 87 -7.45 -9.54 6.25
C GLN A 87 -8.74 -10.30 6.52
N GLN A 88 -9.82 -9.94 5.82
CA GLN A 88 -11.13 -10.60 5.99
C GLN A 88 -11.06 -12.07 5.62
N TYR A 89 -10.36 -12.41 4.53
CA TYR A 89 -10.17 -13.80 4.14
C TYR A 89 -9.42 -14.59 5.23
N LEU A 90 -8.30 -14.04 5.71
CA LEU A 90 -7.43 -14.71 6.68
C LEU A 90 -7.99 -14.73 8.09
N ASP A 91 -8.95 -13.85 8.41
CA ASP A 91 -9.64 -13.84 9.71
C ASP A 91 -10.71 -14.93 9.83
N ASP A 92 -11.12 -15.53 8.71
CA ASP A 92 -12.07 -16.62 8.71
C ASP A 92 -11.37 -17.94 9.06
N PRO A 93 -11.72 -18.56 10.21
CA PRO A 93 -11.07 -19.80 10.65
C PRO A 93 -11.31 -20.99 9.71
N SER A 94 -12.32 -20.93 8.85
CA SER A 94 -12.55 -21.99 7.85
C SER A 94 -11.44 -22.05 6.81
N HIS A 95 -10.61 -20.99 6.68
CA HIS A 95 -9.53 -20.92 5.71
C HIS A 95 -8.17 -21.40 6.27
N VAL A 96 -8.14 -22.04 7.42
CA VAL A 96 -6.90 -22.48 8.08
C VAL A 96 -6.02 -23.37 7.19
N LYS A 97 -6.64 -24.18 6.32
CA LYS A 97 -5.94 -25.08 5.38
C LYS A 97 -5.82 -24.51 3.98
N CYS A 98 -6.23 -23.28 3.78
CA CYS A 98 -6.24 -22.65 2.46
C CYS A 98 -5.54 -21.29 2.51
N PRO A 99 -4.20 -21.27 2.41
CA PRO A 99 -3.44 -20.03 2.46
C PRO A 99 -3.76 -19.11 1.28
N LEU A 100 -3.44 -17.83 1.46
CA LEU A 100 -3.62 -16.78 0.49
C LEU A 100 -2.26 -16.39 -0.11
N TYR A 101 -2.17 -16.41 -1.44
CA TYR A 101 -1.06 -15.81 -2.16
C TYR A 101 -1.28 -14.30 -2.23
N TYR A 102 -0.24 -13.53 -1.94
CA TYR A 102 -0.27 -12.08 -2.00
C TYR A 102 1.05 -11.58 -2.58
N ALA A 103 0.99 -10.84 -3.67
CA ALA A 103 2.17 -10.26 -4.30
C ALA A 103 1.90 -8.82 -4.70
N ALA A 104 2.67 -7.90 -4.13
CA ALA A 104 2.66 -6.48 -4.49
C ALA A 104 3.96 -6.13 -5.19
N LYS A 105 3.86 -5.60 -6.41
CA LYS A 105 5.03 -5.29 -7.25
C LYS A 105 4.99 -3.83 -7.68
N PRO A 106 5.94 -3.01 -7.23
CA PRO A 106 6.06 -1.64 -7.72
C PRO A 106 6.60 -1.62 -9.15
N LYS A 107 6.10 -0.69 -9.96
CA LYS A 107 6.56 -0.45 -11.32
C LYS A 107 7.13 0.95 -11.42
N TYR A 108 8.34 1.05 -11.91
CA TYR A 108 9.10 2.29 -11.99
C TYR A 108 9.21 2.77 -13.44
N ASP A 109 9.17 4.08 -13.65
CA ASP A 109 9.43 4.70 -14.95
C ASP A 109 10.94 5.00 -15.06
N GLY A 110 11.62 4.33 -15.98
CA GLY A 110 13.07 4.51 -16.16
C GLY A 110 13.83 4.24 -14.87
N ASN A 111 14.66 5.22 -14.47
CA ASN A 111 15.49 5.14 -13.25
C ASN A 111 14.87 5.89 -12.06
N SER A 112 13.61 6.29 -12.14
CA SER A 112 12.94 6.99 -11.04
C SER A 112 12.89 6.11 -9.80
N PRO A 113 13.24 6.61 -8.60
CA PRO A 113 13.23 5.81 -7.38
C PRO A 113 11.83 5.65 -6.77
N ILE A 114 10.85 6.42 -7.25
CA ILE A 114 9.46 6.37 -6.80
C ILE A 114 8.65 5.65 -7.87
N PRO A 115 7.90 4.59 -7.53
CA PRO A 115 7.10 3.89 -8.53
C PRO A 115 5.90 4.70 -8.97
N SER A 116 5.47 4.53 -10.22
CA SER A 116 4.26 5.16 -10.76
C SER A 116 3.00 4.38 -10.43
N ILE A 117 3.11 3.06 -10.34
CA ILE A 117 2.01 2.16 -9.95
C ILE A 117 2.53 1.01 -9.10
N VAL A 118 1.61 0.37 -8.39
CA VAL A 118 1.84 -0.93 -7.73
C VAL A 118 0.80 -1.90 -8.26
N THR A 119 1.23 -3.07 -8.72
CA THR A 119 0.31 -4.15 -9.07
C THR A 119 0.21 -5.12 -7.90
N ILE A 120 -0.99 -5.55 -7.57
CA ILE A 120 -1.23 -6.51 -6.48
C ILE A 120 -2.03 -7.67 -7.01
N ASP A 121 -1.49 -8.88 -6.80
CA ASP A 121 -2.20 -10.11 -7.06
C ASP A 121 -2.49 -10.79 -5.73
N ILE A 122 -3.76 -11.13 -5.50
CA ILE A 122 -4.17 -11.98 -4.39
C ILE A 122 -4.95 -13.17 -4.94
N GLU A 123 -4.63 -14.35 -4.43
CA GLU A 123 -5.30 -15.57 -4.85
C GLU A 123 -5.30 -16.59 -3.71
N SER A 124 -6.49 -17.06 -3.34
CA SER A 124 -6.61 -18.15 -2.38
C SER A 124 -6.33 -19.50 -3.06
N CYS A 125 -5.95 -20.49 -2.25
CA CYS A 125 -5.61 -21.83 -2.77
C CYS A 125 -6.77 -22.46 -3.56
N ASP A 126 -8.01 -22.15 -3.20
CA ASP A 126 -9.23 -22.65 -3.84
C ASP A 126 -9.80 -21.67 -4.87
N ARG A 127 -9.13 -20.52 -5.08
CA ARG A 127 -9.54 -19.44 -5.99
C ARG A 127 -10.87 -18.78 -5.65
N SER A 128 -11.40 -18.98 -4.46
CA SER A 128 -12.59 -18.26 -4.01
C SER A 128 -12.37 -16.77 -3.84
N LEU A 129 -11.13 -16.36 -3.55
CA LEU A 129 -10.66 -14.99 -3.62
C LEU A 129 -9.54 -14.92 -4.65
N SER A 130 -9.77 -14.20 -5.73
CA SER A 130 -8.78 -14.03 -6.80
C SER A 130 -8.96 -12.65 -7.42
N GLN A 131 -7.97 -11.77 -7.23
CA GLN A 131 -8.00 -10.42 -7.77
C GLN A 131 -6.62 -9.98 -8.25
N HIS A 132 -6.63 -9.21 -9.33
CA HIS A 132 -5.48 -8.46 -9.82
C HIS A 132 -5.86 -6.98 -9.80
N VAL A 133 -5.10 -6.18 -9.06
CA VAL A 133 -5.41 -4.77 -8.83
C VAL A 133 -4.20 -3.92 -9.22
N ILE A 134 -4.47 -2.81 -9.89
CA ILE A 134 -3.48 -1.78 -10.18
C ILE A 134 -3.77 -0.58 -9.28
N VAL A 135 -2.78 -0.21 -8.48
CA VAL A 135 -2.87 0.95 -7.59
C VAL A 135 -1.98 2.05 -8.16
N PHE A 136 -2.59 3.17 -8.54
CA PHE A 136 -1.86 4.32 -9.07
C PHE A 136 -1.21 5.10 -7.93
N ASN A 137 0.06 5.44 -8.10
CA ASN A 137 0.80 6.27 -7.14
C ASN A 137 0.64 7.74 -7.53
N THR A 138 -0.57 8.23 -7.44
CA THR A 138 -0.99 9.56 -7.89
C THR A 138 -1.76 10.29 -6.78
N ALA A 139 -2.06 11.55 -7.03
CA ALA A 139 -2.88 12.36 -6.15
C ALA A 139 -3.74 13.29 -7.01
N ASN A 140 -5.07 13.20 -6.85
CA ASN A 140 -6.00 14.05 -7.59
C ASN A 140 -5.71 15.52 -7.33
N GLY A 141 -5.58 16.31 -8.40
CA GLY A 141 -5.31 17.74 -8.33
C GLY A 141 -3.83 18.10 -8.21
N TYR A 142 -2.92 17.13 -8.31
CA TYR A 142 -1.48 17.37 -8.20
C TYR A 142 -0.71 16.79 -9.36
N THR A 143 0.39 17.46 -9.71
CA THR A 143 1.44 16.89 -10.57
C THR A 143 2.57 16.38 -9.70
N ILE A 144 3.23 15.31 -10.13
CA ILE A 144 4.28 14.63 -9.37
C ILE A 144 5.49 14.41 -10.25
N ASP A 145 6.67 14.70 -9.71
CA ASP A 145 7.95 14.30 -10.30
C ASP A 145 8.46 13.07 -9.55
N TYR A 146 8.38 11.90 -10.18
CA TYR A 146 8.77 10.63 -9.57
C TYR A 146 10.30 10.47 -9.44
N SER A 147 11.06 11.35 -10.07
CA SER A 147 12.53 11.30 -9.94
C SER A 147 13.03 11.86 -8.62
N ASN A 148 12.28 12.77 -8.00
CA ASN A 148 12.68 13.45 -6.77
C ASN A 148 11.59 13.62 -5.72
N GLY A 149 10.32 13.25 -6.04
CA GLY A 149 9.20 13.38 -5.12
C GLY A 149 8.63 14.78 -4.98
N SER A 150 9.02 15.72 -5.84
CA SER A 150 8.39 17.04 -5.84
C SER A 150 6.94 16.95 -6.34
N PHE A 151 6.07 17.77 -5.80
CA PHE A 151 4.65 17.79 -6.15
C PHE A 151 4.13 19.22 -6.07
N SER A 152 3.13 19.52 -6.89
CA SER A 152 2.48 20.83 -6.89
C SER A 152 1.02 20.70 -7.33
N PRO A 153 0.12 21.60 -6.83
CA PRO A 153 -1.25 21.63 -7.31
C PRO A 153 -1.31 21.90 -8.81
N ILE A 154 -2.27 21.26 -9.49
CA ILE A 154 -2.55 21.56 -10.88
C ILE A 154 -3.26 22.92 -10.93
N GLU A 155 -2.68 23.88 -11.65
CA GLU A 155 -3.32 25.15 -11.89
C GLU A 155 -4.48 25.00 -12.89
N ARG A 156 -5.60 25.62 -12.56
CA ARG A 156 -6.78 25.67 -13.45
C ARG A 156 -7.07 27.08 -13.89
#